data_723c62c6fd33143265ebd09a96b3c072
#
_entry.id   723c62c6fd33143265ebd09a96b3c072
#
_cell.length_a   1.000
_cell.length_b   1.000
_cell.length_c   1.000
_cell.angle_alpha   90.00
_cell.angle_beta   90.00
_cell.angle_gamma   90.00
#
_symmetry.space_group_name_H-M   'P 1'
#
loop_
_entity.id
_entity.type
_entity.pdbx_description
1 polymer ?
#
loop_
_entity_poly.entity_id
_entity_poly.type
_entity_poly.pdbx_seq_one_letter_code
_entity_poly.pdbx_strand_id
1 'polypeptide(L)'
;KEKVNEIESAEWYILDRNQNSGYVSFIQDTQSVDSLSIVFPIVFFAIAILVSLTSMTRMVEEDRTELGTLKSLGYNKAQIMFKYILYSSLACIIGGVIGIIIGLQLIPRIIWMMYSMMYTIPEFVVGLNSEHSSSGLALIYICIVGATIYAAARDLKEKPANLLRPKAPKLGKRVLLERVKFIWKRLNFSQK
;
A
#
# COMPACT_ATOMS: atom_id res chain seq x y z
N LYS A 1 -16.13 25.72 41.48
CA LYS A 1 -14.94 25.43 42.32
C LYS A 1 -14.94 26.26 43.61
N GLU A 2 -15.17 27.57 43.55
CA GLU A 2 -15.15 28.46 44.71
C GLU A 2 -16.22 28.12 45.77
N LYS A 3 -17.47 27.83 45.39
CA LYS A 3 -18.59 27.54 46.29
C LYS A 3 -18.51 26.24 47.07
N VAL A 4 -17.65 25.30 46.66
CA VAL A 4 -17.52 24.00 47.32
C VAL A 4 -16.44 24.02 48.41
N ASN A 5 -15.47 24.94 48.31
CA ASN A 5 -14.41 25.12 49.31
C ASN A 5 -14.88 25.95 50.54
N GLU A 6 -16.08 26.50 50.53
CA GLU A 6 -16.67 27.23 51.65
C GLU A 6 -17.27 26.35 52.75
N ILE A 7 -17.23 25.01 52.57
CA ILE A 7 -17.74 24.05 53.59
C ILE A 7 -16.60 23.66 54.50
N GLU A 8 -16.52 24.31 55.65
CA GLU A 8 -15.45 24.17 56.63
C GLU A 8 -15.22 22.75 57.23
N SER A 9 -16.06 21.74 56.89
CA SER A 9 -15.99 20.41 57.50
C SER A 9 -15.52 19.28 56.60
N ALA A 10 -15.16 19.56 55.33
CA ALA A 10 -14.70 18.53 54.41
C ALA A 10 -13.70 19.09 53.38
N GLU A 11 -12.53 18.47 53.25
CA GLU A 11 -11.62 18.70 52.11
C GLU A 11 -12.19 18.06 50.84
N TRP A 12 -12.65 18.90 49.92
CA TRP A 12 -13.20 18.45 48.64
C TRP A 12 -12.17 18.56 47.53
N TYR A 13 -11.70 17.43 47.05
CA TYR A 13 -10.87 17.35 45.85
C TYR A 13 -11.73 17.26 44.62
N ILE A 14 -11.84 18.35 43.87
CA ILE A 14 -12.52 18.34 42.56
C ILE A 14 -11.51 17.88 41.52
N LEU A 15 -11.58 16.60 41.18
CA LEU A 15 -10.75 16.01 40.12
C LEU A 15 -11.32 16.43 38.75
N ASP A 16 -10.51 17.09 37.96
CA ASP A 16 -10.82 17.37 36.56
C ASP A 16 -10.68 16.08 35.73
N ARG A 17 -11.35 16.05 34.58
CA ARG A 17 -11.30 14.90 33.65
C ARG A 17 -9.86 14.51 33.30
N ASN A 18 -8.97 15.47 33.17
CA ASN A 18 -7.55 15.27 32.90
C ASN A 18 -6.73 14.70 34.07
N GLN A 19 -7.31 14.63 35.27
CA GLN A 19 -6.67 14.01 36.44
C GLN A 19 -7.11 12.53 36.61
N ASN A 20 -8.09 12.10 35.83
CA ASN A 20 -8.48 10.70 35.78
C ASN A 20 -7.50 9.93 34.90
N SER A 21 -6.65 9.09 35.50
CA SER A 21 -5.64 8.31 34.78
C SER A 21 -6.22 7.43 33.67
N GLY A 22 -7.38 6.83 33.91
CA GLY A 22 -8.07 6.00 32.90
C GLY A 22 -8.50 6.79 31.67
N TYR A 23 -9.02 8.02 31.88
CA TYR A 23 -9.37 8.90 30.78
C TYR A 23 -8.16 9.36 29.99
N VAL A 24 -7.08 9.75 30.67
CA VAL A 24 -5.84 10.20 30.03
C VAL A 24 -5.21 9.06 29.21
N SER A 25 -5.16 7.85 29.78
CA SER A 25 -4.66 6.67 29.05
C SER A 25 -5.48 6.36 27.81
N PHE A 26 -6.81 6.40 27.90
CA PHE A 26 -7.69 6.19 26.76
C PHE A 26 -7.47 7.24 25.65
N ILE A 27 -7.26 8.52 25.98
CA ILE A 27 -6.94 9.57 25.00
C ILE A 27 -5.59 9.31 24.35
N GLN A 28 -4.56 8.92 25.11
CA GLN A 28 -3.24 8.61 24.59
C GLN A 28 -3.29 7.40 23.64
N ASP A 29 -4.02 6.35 24.02
CA ASP A 29 -4.21 5.18 23.17
C ASP A 29 -4.90 5.54 21.86
N THR A 30 -5.95 6.38 21.91
CA THR A 30 -6.66 6.87 20.73
C THR A 30 -5.74 7.67 19.81
N GLN A 31 -4.90 8.54 20.36
CA GLN A 31 -3.90 9.31 19.58
C GLN A 31 -2.85 8.40 18.94
N SER A 32 -2.45 7.35 19.62
CA SER A 32 -1.51 6.36 19.08
C SER A 32 -2.12 5.61 17.89
N VAL A 33 -3.40 5.21 18.00
CA VAL A 33 -4.13 4.58 16.89
C VAL A 33 -4.29 5.55 15.72
N ASP A 34 -4.57 6.83 15.97
CA ASP A 34 -4.68 7.85 14.93
C ASP A 34 -3.36 8.03 14.17
N SER A 35 -2.24 8.09 14.87
CA SER A 35 -0.90 8.16 14.26
C SER A 35 -0.61 6.93 13.39
N LEU A 36 -0.96 5.74 13.85
CA LEU A 36 -0.81 4.50 13.09
C LEU A 36 -1.71 4.49 11.85
N SER A 37 -2.88 5.09 11.91
CA SER A 37 -3.84 5.16 10.79
C SER A 37 -3.30 5.91 9.57
N ILE A 38 -2.29 6.76 9.74
CA ILE A 38 -1.60 7.48 8.65
C ILE A 38 -0.43 6.65 8.11
N VAL A 39 0.38 6.07 8.99
CA VAL A 39 1.63 5.37 8.60
C VAL A 39 1.34 4.06 7.88
N PHE A 40 0.40 3.26 8.39
CA PHE A 40 0.08 1.95 7.81
C PHE A 40 -0.39 2.03 6.35
N PRO A 41 -1.35 2.90 5.97
CA PRO A 41 -1.77 3.02 4.58
C PRO A 41 -0.62 3.41 3.64
N ILE A 42 0.28 4.29 4.05
CA ILE A 42 1.43 4.71 3.22
C ILE A 42 2.32 3.51 2.89
N VAL A 43 2.66 2.70 3.90
CA VAL A 43 3.50 1.50 3.72
C VAL A 43 2.79 0.47 2.83
N PHE A 44 1.52 0.19 3.10
CA PHE A 44 0.75 -0.78 2.30
C PHE A 44 0.54 -0.31 0.86
N PHE A 45 0.32 0.98 0.62
CA PHE A 45 0.22 1.53 -0.73
C PHE A 45 1.56 1.42 -1.47
N ALA A 46 2.68 1.70 -0.81
CA ALA A 46 3.99 1.51 -1.41
C ALA A 46 4.24 0.05 -1.83
N ILE A 47 3.88 -0.91 -0.97
CA ILE A 47 3.97 -2.33 -1.27
C ILE A 47 3.03 -2.71 -2.44
N ALA A 48 1.78 -2.24 -2.42
CA ALA A 48 0.80 -2.52 -3.47
C ALA A 48 1.26 -1.99 -4.84
N ILE A 49 1.84 -0.79 -4.88
CA ILE A 49 2.41 -0.20 -6.10
C ILE A 49 3.59 -1.05 -6.59
N LEU A 50 4.48 -1.46 -5.71
CA LEU A 50 5.65 -2.28 -6.06
C LEU A 50 5.23 -3.63 -6.62
N VAL A 51 4.29 -4.31 -5.97
CA VAL A 51 3.75 -5.60 -6.42
C VAL A 51 3.04 -5.45 -7.76
N SER A 52 2.20 -4.41 -7.91
CA SER A 52 1.51 -4.12 -9.16
C SER A 52 2.49 -3.85 -10.30
N LEU A 53 3.51 -3.01 -10.06
CA LEU A 53 4.54 -2.70 -11.05
C LEU A 53 5.29 -3.97 -11.48
N THR A 54 5.67 -4.82 -10.54
CA THR A 54 6.38 -6.07 -10.82
C THR A 54 5.52 -7.03 -11.61
N SER A 55 4.26 -7.23 -11.21
CA SER A 55 3.31 -8.12 -11.89
C SER A 55 3.00 -7.65 -13.30
N MET A 56 2.76 -6.33 -13.49
CA MET A 56 2.50 -5.77 -14.81
C MET A 56 3.72 -5.83 -15.72
N THR A 57 4.91 -5.58 -15.20
CA THR A 57 6.14 -5.72 -15.98
C THR A 57 6.32 -7.15 -16.46
N ARG A 58 6.08 -8.13 -15.58
CA ARG A 58 6.16 -9.54 -15.93
C ARG A 58 5.11 -9.93 -16.98
N MET A 59 3.85 -9.52 -16.80
CA MET A 59 2.76 -9.79 -17.73
C MET A 59 3.06 -9.23 -19.13
N VAL A 60 3.55 -7.99 -19.20
CA VAL A 60 3.95 -7.35 -20.47
C VAL A 60 5.16 -8.05 -21.10
N GLU A 61 6.11 -8.55 -20.28
CA GLU A 61 7.25 -9.34 -20.79
C GLU A 61 6.82 -10.73 -21.30
N GLU A 62 5.86 -11.38 -20.69
CA GLU A 62 5.29 -12.66 -21.13
C GLU A 62 4.51 -12.49 -22.46
N ASP A 63 3.73 -11.42 -22.57
CA ASP A 63 2.93 -11.09 -23.79
C ASP A 63 3.77 -10.46 -24.92
N ARG A 64 5.09 -10.39 -24.77
CA ARG A 64 5.96 -9.61 -25.68
C ARG A 64 5.81 -9.96 -27.16
N THR A 65 5.67 -11.25 -27.47
CA THR A 65 5.47 -11.73 -28.86
C THR A 65 4.13 -11.30 -29.42
N GLU A 66 3.07 -11.37 -28.62
CA GLU A 66 1.74 -10.88 -28.97
C GLU A 66 1.76 -9.37 -29.25
N LEU A 67 2.43 -8.61 -28.39
CA LEU A 67 2.63 -7.16 -28.55
C LEU A 67 3.36 -6.83 -29.86
N GLY A 68 4.39 -7.62 -30.19
CA GLY A 68 5.12 -7.48 -31.45
C GLY A 68 4.23 -7.73 -32.65
N THR A 69 3.40 -8.75 -32.61
CA THR A 69 2.44 -9.10 -33.68
C THR A 69 1.38 -8.02 -33.87
N LEU A 70 0.72 -7.58 -32.79
CA LEU A 70 -0.27 -6.52 -32.84
C LEU A 70 0.30 -5.22 -33.41
N LYS A 71 1.52 -4.89 -33.01
CA LYS A 71 2.20 -3.70 -33.48
C LYS A 71 2.61 -3.79 -34.95
N SER A 72 2.94 -5.00 -35.44
CA SER A 72 3.21 -5.28 -36.85
C SER A 72 1.95 -5.20 -37.72
N LEU A 73 0.80 -5.53 -37.15
CA LEU A 73 -0.53 -5.39 -37.77
C LEU A 73 -1.03 -3.93 -37.81
N GLY A 74 -0.28 -2.99 -37.24
CA GLY A 74 -0.63 -1.57 -37.26
C GLY A 74 -1.45 -1.06 -36.08
N TYR A 75 -1.67 -1.87 -35.04
CA TYR A 75 -2.35 -1.40 -33.83
C TYR A 75 -1.59 -0.27 -33.15
N ASN A 76 -2.33 0.75 -32.69
CA ASN A 76 -1.76 1.87 -31.99
C ASN A 76 -1.34 1.46 -30.56
N LYS A 77 -0.29 2.08 -30.04
CA LYS A 77 0.21 1.85 -28.67
C LYS A 77 -0.88 1.99 -27.61
N ALA A 78 -1.78 2.97 -27.78
CA ALA A 78 -2.90 3.18 -26.87
C ALA A 78 -3.90 2.01 -26.86
N GLN A 79 -4.19 1.42 -28.02
CA GLN A 79 -5.08 0.27 -28.14
C GLN A 79 -4.49 -0.98 -27.47
N ILE A 80 -3.21 -1.20 -27.66
CA ILE A 80 -2.49 -2.31 -27.03
C ILE A 80 -2.44 -2.11 -25.51
N MET A 81 -2.15 -0.90 -25.06
CA MET A 81 -2.05 -0.54 -23.64
C MET A 81 -3.40 -0.65 -22.92
N PHE A 82 -4.51 -0.45 -23.62
CA PHE A 82 -5.85 -0.53 -23.07
C PHE A 82 -6.15 -1.90 -22.43
N LYS A 83 -5.66 -3.00 -23.00
CA LYS A 83 -5.76 -4.37 -22.43
C LYS A 83 -5.23 -4.40 -20.99
N TYR A 84 -4.06 -3.84 -20.75
CA TYR A 84 -3.39 -3.84 -19.43
C TYR A 84 -4.06 -2.88 -18.45
N ILE A 85 -4.48 -1.71 -18.94
CA ILE A 85 -5.23 -0.74 -18.12
C ILE A 85 -6.56 -1.33 -17.68
N LEU A 86 -7.28 -1.99 -18.58
CA LEU A 86 -8.56 -2.63 -18.25
C LEU A 86 -8.37 -3.73 -17.19
N TYR A 87 -7.36 -4.57 -17.37
CA TYR A 87 -7.04 -5.63 -16.41
C TYR A 87 -6.72 -5.06 -15.03
N SER A 88 -5.79 -4.10 -14.94
CA SER A 88 -5.39 -3.50 -13.67
C SER A 88 -6.53 -2.71 -13.01
N SER A 89 -7.38 -2.04 -13.81
CA SER A 89 -8.56 -1.33 -13.31
C SER A 89 -9.59 -2.27 -12.72
N LEU A 90 -9.92 -3.36 -13.40
CA LEU A 90 -10.86 -4.37 -12.89
C LEU A 90 -10.33 -5.02 -11.61
N ALA A 91 -9.06 -5.42 -11.61
CA ALA A 91 -8.43 -6.01 -10.43
C ALA A 91 -8.43 -5.05 -9.23
N CYS A 92 -8.11 -3.77 -9.47
CA CYS A 92 -8.10 -2.74 -8.43
C CYS A 92 -9.51 -2.46 -7.87
N ILE A 93 -10.52 -2.36 -8.74
CA ILE A 93 -11.89 -2.09 -8.31
C ILE A 93 -12.45 -3.27 -7.51
N ILE A 94 -12.32 -4.49 -8.04
CA ILE A 94 -12.81 -5.70 -7.36
C ILE A 94 -12.09 -5.89 -6.02
N GLY A 95 -10.75 -5.86 -6.02
CA GLY A 95 -9.95 -6.01 -4.82
C GLY A 95 -10.19 -4.89 -3.80
N GLY A 96 -10.35 -3.65 -4.27
CA GLY A 96 -10.64 -2.48 -3.43
C GLY A 96 -12.01 -2.56 -2.76
N VAL A 97 -13.05 -2.94 -3.51
CA VAL A 97 -14.40 -3.10 -2.94
C VAL A 97 -14.43 -4.22 -1.89
N ILE A 98 -13.85 -5.38 -2.20
CA ILE A 98 -13.73 -6.50 -1.26
C ILE A 98 -12.91 -6.08 -0.03
N GLY A 99 -11.79 -5.38 -0.23
CA GLY A 99 -10.93 -4.88 0.83
C GLY A 99 -11.65 -3.91 1.77
N ILE A 100 -12.45 -2.98 1.22
CA ILE A 100 -13.25 -2.05 2.01
C ILE A 100 -14.32 -2.81 2.83
N ILE A 101 -15.05 -3.73 2.21
CA ILE A 101 -16.11 -4.49 2.90
C ILE A 101 -15.52 -5.28 4.07
N ILE A 102 -14.44 -6.02 3.83
CA ILE A 102 -13.80 -6.84 4.87
C ILE A 102 -13.14 -5.93 5.92
N GLY A 103 -12.42 -4.89 5.49
CA GLY A 103 -11.70 -4.00 6.37
C GLY A 103 -12.60 -3.25 7.34
N LEU A 104 -13.74 -2.72 6.87
CA LEU A 104 -14.71 -2.02 7.70
C LEU A 104 -15.44 -2.92 8.70
N GLN A 105 -15.51 -4.21 8.43
CA GLN A 105 -16.15 -5.14 9.37
C GLN A 105 -15.15 -5.76 10.35
N LEU A 106 -13.97 -6.13 9.89
CA LEU A 106 -13.00 -6.89 10.67
C LEU A 106 -12.20 -6.00 11.62
N ILE A 107 -11.59 -4.93 11.10
CA ILE A 107 -10.66 -4.10 11.88
C ILE A 107 -11.34 -3.43 13.07
N PRO A 108 -12.47 -2.72 12.90
CA PRO A 108 -13.12 -2.07 14.03
C PRO A 108 -13.64 -3.04 15.09
N ARG A 109 -14.06 -4.26 14.69
CA ARG A 109 -14.47 -5.29 15.64
C ARG A 109 -13.31 -5.80 16.49
N ILE A 110 -12.14 -6.02 15.89
CA ILE A 110 -10.96 -6.45 16.62
C ILE A 110 -10.55 -5.37 17.62
N ILE A 111 -10.50 -4.10 17.18
CA ILE A 111 -10.16 -2.96 18.03
C ILE A 111 -11.16 -2.86 19.20
N TRP A 112 -12.45 -2.90 18.91
CA TRP A 112 -13.49 -2.84 19.94
C TRP A 112 -13.34 -3.97 20.95
N MET A 113 -13.09 -5.19 20.48
CA MET A 113 -12.90 -6.37 21.37
C MET A 113 -11.69 -6.16 22.30
N MET A 114 -10.59 -5.62 21.82
CA MET A 114 -9.40 -5.32 22.63
C MET A 114 -9.69 -4.24 23.67
N TYR A 115 -10.33 -3.15 23.28
CA TYR A 115 -10.62 -2.04 24.18
C TYR A 115 -11.73 -2.37 25.19
N SER A 116 -12.71 -3.19 24.85
CA SER A 116 -13.78 -3.62 25.76
C SER A 116 -13.29 -4.47 26.94
N MET A 117 -12.08 -5.05 26.83
CA MET A 117 -11.44 -5.75 27.95
C MET A 117 -10.82 -4.77 28.98
N MET A 118 -10.45 -3.59 28.56
CA MET A 118 -9.74 -2.59 29.39
C MET A 118 -10.64 -1.44 29.85
N TYR A 119 -11.64 -1.09 29.04
CA TYR A 119 -12.51 0.07 29.25
C TYR A 119 -13.98 -0.32 29.13
N THR A 120 -14.84 0.29 29.92
CA THR A 120 -16.31 0.17 29.76
C THR A 120 -16.73 1.09 28.59
N ILE A 121 -16.80 0.50 27.39
CA ILE A 121 -17.15 1.21 26.16
C ILE A 121 -18.59 0.89 25.78
N PRO A 122 -19.40 1.89 25.32
CA PRO A 122 -20.76 1.65 24.83
C PRO A 122 -20.75 0.76 23.59
N GLU A 123 -21.95 0.32 23.18
CA GLU A 123 -22.13 -0.56 22.03
C GLU A 123 -21.45 -0.03 20.75
N PHE A 124 -20.88 -0.96 20.02
CA PHE A 124 -20.12 -0.69 18.82
C PHE A 124 -21.03 -0.26 17.66
N VAL A 125 -20.85 0.94 17.16
CA VAL A 125 -21.55 1.45 15.97
C VAL A 125 -20.55 1.67 14.85
N VAL A 126 -20.69 0.94 13.75
CA VAL A 126 -19.87 1.16 12.54
C VAL A 126 -20.35 2.42 11.83
N GLY A 127 -19.61 3.50 11.95
CA GLY A 127 -19.79 4.69 11.13
C GLY A 127 -19.14 4.46 9.74
N LEU A 128 -19.95 4.28 8.69
CA LEU A 128 -19.49 4.27 7.32
C LEU A 128 -19.15 5.71 6.89
N ASN A 129 -17.88 6.09 7.04
CA ASN A 129 -17.41 7.32 6.43
C ASN A 129 -17.02 7.05 4.96
N SER A 130 -18.01 7.15 4.07
CA SER A 130 -17.85 6.87 2.63
C SER A 130 -16.84 7.79 1.96
N GLU A 131 -16.64 9.00 2.47
CA GLU A 131 -15.74 9.99 1.91
C GLU A 131 -14.27 9.56 2.04
N HIS A 132 -13.83 9.10 3.20
CA HIS A 132 -12.47 8.60 3.41
C HIS A 132 -12.20 7.29 2.67
N SER A 133 -13.18 6.39 2.62
CA SER A 133 -13.05 5.12 1.90
C SER A 133 -12.95 5.33 0.39
N SER A 134 -13.73 6.25 -0.17
CA SER A 134 -13.69 6.54 -1.61
C SER A 134 -12.41 7.29 -2.02
N SER A 135 -11.93 8.22 -1.21
CA SER A 135 -10.68 8.95 -1.48
C SER A 135 -9.46 8.02 -1.44
N GLY A 136 -9.40 7.10 -0.47
CA GLY A 136 -8.36 6.08 -0.40
C GLY A 136 -8.37 5.14 -1.59
N LEU A 137 -9.56 4.67 -2.01
CA LEU A 137 -9.71 3.84 -3.21
C LEU A 137 -9.28 4.58 -4.48
N ALA A 138 -9.66 5.86 -4.62
CA ALA A 138 -9.29 6.67 -5.78
C ALA A 138 -7.77 6.87 -5.85
N LEU A 139 -7.12 7.13 -4.73
CA LEU A 139 -5.69 7.32 -4.66
C LEU A 139 -4.93 6.07 -5.08
N ILE A 140 -5.27 4.90 -4.51
CA ILE A 140 -4.61 3.64 -4.88
C ILE A 140 -4.89 3.26 -6.34
N TYR A 141 -6.09 3.54 -6.84
CA TYR A 141 -6.44 3.32 -8.24
C TYR A 141 -5.55 4.13 -9.18
N ILE A 142 -5.35 5.42 -8.92
CA ILE A 142 -4.48 6.29 -9.72
C ILE A 142 -3.03 5.77 -9.69
N CYS A 143 -2.56 5.33 -8.53
CA CYS A 143 -1.21 4.78 -8.38
C CYS A 143 -1.02 3.48 -9.16
N ILE A 144 -1.97 2.53 -9.08
CA ILE A 144 -1.89 1.24 -9.77
C ILE A 144 -1.99 1.42 -11.28
N VAL A 145 -2.94 2.22 -11.76
CA VAL A 145 -3.08 2.51 -13.19
C VAL A 145 -1.86 3.25 -13.72
N GLY A 146 -1.32 4.21 -12.95
CA GLY A 146 -0.07 4.90 -13.29
C GLY A 146 1.12 3.94 -13.40
N ALA A 147 1.28 3.03 -12.46
CA ALA A 147 2.31 1.99 -12.50
C ALA A 147 2.14 1.06 -13.73
N THR A 148 0.91 0.69 -14.05
CA THR A 148 0.58 -0.13 -15.22
C THR A 148 0.94 0.58 -16.53
N ILE A 149 0.55 1.85 -16.65
CA ILE A 149 0.90 2.68 -17.82
C ILE A 149 2.42 2.79 -17.98
N TYR A 150 3.13 3.02 -16.87
CA TYR A 150 4.59 3.09 -16.89
C TYR A 150 5.22 1.79 -17.36
N ALA A 151 4.79 0.64 -16.82
CA ALA A 151 5.29 -0.67 -17.20
C ALA A 151 5.04 -0.98 -18.67
N ALA A 152 3.80 -0.82 -19.13
CA ALA A 152 3.42 -1.09 -20.51
C ALA A 152 4.08 -0.12 -21.51
N ALA A 153 4.13 1.17 -21.20
CA ALA A 153 4.73 2.17 -22.08
C ALA A 153 6.23 1.96 -22.29
N ARG A 154 6.92 1.42 -21.29
CA ARG A 154 8.35 1.11 -21.37
C ARG A 154 8.64 0.08 -22.47
N ASP A 155 7.89 -1.02 -22.48
CA ASP A 155 8.15 -2.11 -23.43
C ASP A 155 7.54 -1.80 -24.80
N LEU A 156 6.43 -1.05 -24.87
CA LEU A 156 5.83 -0.58 -26.11
C LEU A 156 6.68 0.47 -26.85
N LYS A 157 7.76 1.02 -26.25
CA LYS A 157 8.74 1.86 -26.94
C LYS A 157 9.64 1.05 -27.89
N GLU A 158 9.81 -0.24 -27.66
CA GLU A 158 10.66 -1.08 -28.49
C GLU A 158 10.07 -1.26 -29.92
N LYS A 159 10.93 -1.50 -30.91
CA LYS A 159 10.53 -1.76 -32.29
C LYS A 159 9.86 -3.13 -32.39
N PRO A 160 8.88 -3.36 -33.29
CA PRO A 160 8.22 -4.66 -33.44
C PRO A 160 9.19 -5.83 -33.63
N ALA A 161 10.22 -5.66 -34.44
CA ALA A 161 11.23 -6.67 -34.71
C ALA A 161 12.01 -7.11 -33.44
N ASN A 162 12.15 -6.21 -32.46
CA ASN A 162 12.81 -6.53 -31.18
C ASN A 162 11.85 -7.23 -30.21
N LEU A 163 10.56 -6.96 -30.31
CA LEU A 163 9.52 -7.60 -29.50
C LEU A 163 9.33 -9.08 -29.89
N LEU A 164 9.48 -9.40 -31.17
CA LEU A 164 9.35 -10.77 -31.72
C LEU A 164 10.56 -11.64 -31.40
N ARG A 165 11.70 -11.06 -30.98
CA ARG A 165 12.88 -11.83 -30.60
C ARG A 165 12.87 -12.12 -29.09
N PRO A 166 13.29 -13.33 -28.66
CA PRO A 166 13.51 -13.60 -27.24
C PRO A 166 14.47 -12.56 -26.65
N LYS A 167 14.15 -12.06 -25.48
CA LYS A 167 15.00 -11.09 -24.79
C LYS A 167 16.35 -11.74 -24.49
N ALA A 168 17.43 -11.19 -25.05
CA ALA A 168 18.76 -11.67 -24.73
C ALA A 168 18.99 -11.61 -23.22
N PRO A 169 19.59 -12.63 -22.61
CA PRO A 169 19.92 -12.60 -21.19
C PRO A 169 20.74 -11.33 -20.91
N LYS A 170 20.38 -10.60 -19.87
CA LYS A 170 21.12 -9.42 -19.46
C LYS A 170 22.55 -9.81 -19.19
N LEU A 171 23.51 -9.23 -19.91
CA LEU A 171 24.91 -9.36 -19.59
C LEU A 171 25.10 -9.06 -18.11
N GLY A 172 25.65 -10.00 -17.37
CA GLY A 172 25.88 -9.88 -15.93
C GLY A 172 26.58 -8.56 -15.64
N LYS A 173 25.98 -7.76 -14.75
CA LYS A 173 26.67 -6.55 -14.26
C LYS A 173 27.85 -7.02 -13.42
N ARG A 174 29.03 -6.41 -13.64
CA ARG A 174 30.21 -6.66 -12.81
C ARG A 174 29.84 -6.57 -11.33
N VAL A 175 30.10 -7.62 -10.58
CA VAL A 175 29.86 -7.67 -9.15
C VAL A 175 30.80 -6.66 -8.46
N LEU A 176 30.35 -6.03 -7.38
CA LEU A 176 31.15 -5.06 -6.62
C LEU A 176 32.54 -5.61 -6.23
N LEU A 177 32.63 -6.91 -5.93
CA LEU A 177 33.87 -7.64 -5.64
C LEU A 177 34.83 -7.71 -6.84
N GLU A 178 34.32 -7.76 -8.08
CA GLU A 178 35.11 -7.73 -9.30
C GLU A 178 35.80 -6.36 -9.51
N ARG A 179 35.25 -5.29 -8.93
CA ARG A 179 35.82 -3.93 -8.97
C ARG A 179 37.09 -3.82 -8.13
N VAL A 180 37.24 -4.69 -7.14
CA VAL A 180 38.45 -4.76 -6.28
C VAL A 180 39.36 -5.86 -6.81
N LYS A 181 40.17 -5.53 -7.79
CA LYS A 181 41.07 -6.46 -8.50
C LYS A 181 41.97 -7.31 -7.60
N PHE A 182 42.33 -6.78 -6.42
CA PHE A 182 43.19 -7.46 -5.46
C PHE A 182 42.49 -8.64 -4.78
N ILE A 183 41.22 -8.48 -4.40
CA ILE A 183 40.41 -9.55 -3.77
C ILE A 183 39.99 -10.56 -4.83
N TRP A 184 39.60 -10.10 -6.04
CA TRP A 184 39.16 -10.96 -7.13
C TRP A 184 40.25 -11.94 -7.64
N LYS A 185 41.51 -11.53 -7.57
CA LYS A 185 42.64 -12.40 -7.93
C LYS A 185 42.90 -13.51 -6.94
N ARG A 186 42.48 -13.37 -5.69
CA ARG A 186 42.70 -14.32 -4.58
C ARG A 186 41.55 -15.32 -4.39
N LEU A 187 40.41 -15.10 -5.02
CA LEU A 187 39.26 -15.98 -4.95
C LEU A 187 39.41 -17.17 -5.93
N ASN A 188 39.13 -18.37 -5.44
CA ASN A 188 39.12 -19.60 -6.23
C ASN A 188 37.93 -19.60 -7.20
N PHE A 189 37.98 -20.43 -8.26
CA PHE A 189 36.91 -20.51 -9.29
C PHE A 189 35.53 -20.79 -8.70
N SER A 190 35.45 -21.59 -7.64
CA SER A 190 34.23 -21.92 -6.91
C SER A 190 33.66 -20.73 -6.07
N GLN A 191 34.43 -19.66 -5.90
CA GLN A 191 34.08 -18.46 -5.11
C GLN A 191 33.84 -17.21 -6.01
N LYS A 192 34.09 -17.36 -7.32
CA LYS A 192 33.83 -16.35 -8.35
C LYS A 192 32.50 -16.57 -9.03
#